data_ebf31c1b4e09f14b760b69c65d600368
#
_entry.id   ebf31c1b4e09f14b760b69c65d600368
#
_cell.length_a   1.000
_cell.length_b   1.000
_cell.length_c   1.000
_cell.angle_alpha   90.00
_cell.angle_beta   90.00
_cell.angle_gamma   90.00
#
_symmetry.space_group_name_H-M   'P 1'
#
loop_
_entity.id
_entity.type
_entity.pdbx_description
1 polymer ?
#
loop_
_entity_poly.entity_id
_entity_poly.type
_entity_poly.pdbx_seq_one_letter_code
_entity_poly.pdbx_strand_id
1 'polypeptide(L)'
;MFLAGRKGIIPYNGKLHPQRKEIITMIKGNVLIGQSGGPTSVINSSLAGVIDAANHFENADAVLGMRWGIEGFMQGNVVNLSAESQSTIDKLRKTPSSILGSSRHKVQDSDFPLILENLKKFNIRVMFMIGGNDTMDTIHRVTEYAAAQGYEMCGVGIPKTVDNDLFGTDHTPGYAGAARFTALSVQQTGRLSRDMQKVDQFVIYQSIGRDAGWLACSAALGKKTEQDPPHLIYTPERDFDKAKFIADVKACYDKLGFVSIVCGEGLKYADGTPVSATETKDKFGNEEFGAMGGSSVAMNLHKIISDEFGW
;
A
#
# COMPACT_ATOMS: atom_id res chain seq x y z
N MET A 1 -1.10 -8.62 13.46
CA MET A 1 0.32 -8.99 13.53
C MET A 1 0.45 -10.44 13.08
N PHE A 2 1.09 -10.69 11.96
CA PHE A 2 1.26 -12.03 11.41
C PHE A 2 2.69 -12.50 11.67
N LEU A 3 2.83 -13.68 12.22
CA LEU A 3 4.12 -14.34 12.46
C LEU A 3 4.29 -15.47 11.44
N ALA A 4 5.28 -15.37 10.57
CA ALA A 4 5.63 -16.44 9.65
C ALA A 4 6.42 -17.53 10.38
N GLY A 5 5.83 -18.71 10.52
CA GLY A 5 6.47 -19.89 11.08
C GLY A 5 6.07 -21.13 10.30
N ARG A 6 6.88 -22.20 10.38
CA ARG A 6 6.68 -23.48 9.68
C ARG A 6 5.22 -23.94 9.74
N LYS A 7 4.52 -23.94 8.59
CA LYS A 7 3.12 -24.35 8.34
C LYS A 7 2.05 -23.30 8.68
N GLY A 8 1.68 -22.52 7.68
CA GLY A 8 0.43 -21.79 7.60
C GLY A 8 0.31 -20.54 8.46
N ILE A 9 -0.43 -19.57 7.94
CA ILE A 9 -0.85 -18.38 8.69
C ILE A 9 -1.78 -18.85 9.82
N ILE A 10 -1.39 -18.65 11.07
CA ILE A 10 -2.24 -18.96 12.24
C ILE A 10 -2.87 -17.64 12.70
N PRO A 11 -4.20 -17.53 12.76
CA PRO A 11 -4.85 -16.35 13.31
C PRO A 11 -4.46 -16.18 14.79
N TYR A 12 -4.09 -14.95 15.15
CA TYR A 12 -3.75 -14.60 16.54
C TYR A 12 -5.02 -14.56 17.39
N ASN A 13 -5.18 -15.48 18.32
CA ASN A 13 -6.29 -15.56 19.26
C ASN A 13 -5.99 -14.99 20.67
N GLY A 14 -5.05 -14.06 20.75
CA GLY A 14 -4.68 -13.36 21.99
C GLY A 14 -3.78 -14.14 22.97
N LYS A 15 -3.53 -15.44 22.74
CA LYS A 15 -2.64 -16.26 23.57
C LYS A 15 -1.43 -16.72 22.77
N LEU A 16 -0.24 -16.25 23.13
CA LEU A 16 1.01 -16.77 22.58
C LEU A 16 1.16 -18.26 22.97
N HIS A 17 1.47 -19.11 21.98
CA HIS A 17 1.77 -20.52 22.27
C HIS A 17 3.01 -20.58 23.19
N PRO A 18 3.00 -21.41 24.25
CA PRO A 18 4.11 -21.48 25.23
C PRO A 18 5.50 -21.62 24.59
N GLN A 19 5.65 -22.47 23.57
CA GLN A 19 6.91 -22.64 22.86
C GLN A 19 7.40 -21.38 22.13
N ARG A 20 6.48 -20.49 21.67
CA ARG A 20 6.86 -19.22 21.03
C ARG A 20 7.31 -18.15 22.04
N LYS A 21 6.80 -18.22 23.25
CA LYS A 21 7.22 -17.32 24.33
C LYS A 21 8.68 -17.62 24.72
N GLU A 22 9.09 -18.89 24.72
CA GLU A 22 10.47 -19.30 24.98
C GLU A 22 11.44 -18.85 23.86
N ILE A 23 11.06 -18.99 22.59
CA ILE A 23 11.90 -18.57 21.46
C ILE A 23 12.16 -17.06 21.49
N ILE A 24 11.12 -16.26 21.72
CA ILE A 24 11.25 -14.79 21.77
C ILE A 24 12.07 -14.34 23.00
N THR A 25 12.01 -15.07 24.10
CA THR A 25 12.75 -14.76 25.33
C THR A 25 14.25 -15.10 25.23
N MET A 26 14.64 -16.01 24.34
CA MET A 26 16.02 -16.49 24.22
C MET A 26 16.89 -15.73 23.21
N ILE A 27 16.29 -15.04 22.24
CA ILE A 27 17.04 -14.33 21.19
C ILE A 27 17.46 -12.95 21.69
N LYS A 28 18.73 -12.79 22.05
CA LYS A 28 19.32 -11.48 22.40
C LYS A 28 20.09 -10.92 21.20
N GLY A 29 19.85 -9.63 20.90
CA GLY A 29 20.52 -8.91 19.82
C GLY A 29 19.76 -7.69 19.36
N ASN A 30 20.15 -7.12 18.23
CA ASN A 30 19.54 -5.90 17.70
C ASN A 30 18.21 -6.21 17.01
N VAL A 31 17.31 -5.25 17.14
CA VAL A 31 16.04 -5.16 16.39
C VAL A 31 16.28 -4.31 15.15
N LEU A 32 15.89 -4.79 13.98
CA LEU A 32 15.95 -4.05 12.73
C LEU A 32 14.53 -3.73 12.26
N ILE A 33 14.29 -2.50 11.82
CA ILE A 33 13.00 -2.11 11.24
C ILE A 33 13.18 -1.37 9.93
N GLY A 34 12.36 -1.73 8.94
CA GLY A 34 12.34 -1.08 7.61
C GLY A 34 10.95 -0.69 7.16
N GLN A 35 10.92 0.34 6.32
CA GLN A 35 9.73 0.84 5.63
C GLN A 35 9.85 0.50 4.15
N SER A 36 8.77 0.00 3.53
CA SER A 36 8.79 -0.50 2.16
C SER A 36 7.53 -0.10 1.39
N GLY A 37 7.68 0.06 0.07
CA GLY A 37 6.61 0.44 -0.85
C GLY A 37 6.18 1.90 -0.74
N GLY A 38 5.00 2.23 -1.27
CA GLY A 38 4.45 3.59 -1.23
C GLY A 38 4.24 4.09 0.20
N PRO A 39 4.69 5.31 0.55
CA PRO A 39 4.44 5.90 1.86
C PRO A 39 2.95 6.13 2.11
N THR A 40 2.55 6.06 3.38
CA THR A 40 1.18 6.36 3.83
C THR A 40 1.20 7.33 5.00
N SER A 41 0.04 7.84 5.39
CA SER A 41 -0.09 8.72 6.55
C SER A 41 0.24 8.03 7.88
N VAL A 42 0.28 6.70 7.93
CA VAL A 42 0.43 5.92 9.17
C VAL A 42 1.72 5.10 9.27
N ILE A 43 2.52 5.02 8.21
CA ILE A 43 3.71 4.14 8.20
C ILE A 43 4.74 4.54 9.28
N ASN A 44 4.90 5.82 9.56
CA ASN A 44 5.75 6.30 10.64
C ASN A 44 5.17 6.03 12.03
N SER A 45 3.85 5.98 12.17
CA SER A 45 3.21 5.61 13.43
C SER A 45 3.48 4.15 13.80
N SER A 46 3.47 3.25 12.80
CA SER A 46 3.88 1.85 12.98
C SER A 46 5.35 1.73 13.37
N LEU A 47 6.22 2.50 12.72
CA LEU A 47 7.65 2.60 13.08
C LEU A 47 7.83 3.03 14.53
N ALA A 48 7.16 4.10 14.96
CA ALA A 48 7.23 4.60 16.34
C ALA A 48 6.76 3.55 17.36
N GLY A 49 5.70 2.79 17.03
CA GLY A 49 5.22 1.70 17.87
C GLY A 49 6.23 0.59 18.07
N VAL A 50 6.99 0.23 17.02
CA VAL A 50 8.07 -0.77 17.14
C VAL A 50 9.22 -0.23 17.99
N ILE A 51 9.64 1.03 17.77
CA ILE A 51 10.73 1.64 18.55
C ILE A 51 10.37 1.63 20.05
N ASP A 52 9.16 2.08 20.39
CA ASP A 52 8.73 2.09 21.79
C ASP A 52 8.69 0.69 22.41
N ALA A 53 8.11 -0.27 21.70
CA ALA A 53 8.03 -1.64 22.21
C ALA A 53 9.41 -2.29 22.36
N ALA A 54 10.30 -2.07 21.38
CA ALA A 54 11.63 -2.66 21.39
C ALA A 54 12.55 -2.02 22.46
N ASN A 55 12.43 -0.72 22.72
CA ASN A 55 13.20 -0.05 23.79
C ASN A 55 12.83 -0.55 25.20
N HIS A 56 11.66 -1.19 25.37
CA HIS A 56 11.22 -1.80 26.62
C HIS A 56 11.42 -3.32 26.65
N PHE A 57 12.02 -3.90 25.60
CA PHE A 57 12.24 -5.34 25.52
C PHE A 57 13.65 -5.69 25.96
N GLU A 58 13.78 -6.40 27.10
CA GLU A 58 15.06 -6.69 27.79
C GLU A 58 16.12 -7.40 26.91
N ASN A 59 15.68 -8.14 25.88
CA ASN A 59 16.58 -8.85 24.97
C ASN A 59 16.96 -8.03 23.73
N ALA A 60 16.48 -6.82 23.56
CA ALA A 60 16.89 -5.91 22.50
C ALA A 60 18.10 -5.09 22.92
N ASP A 61 19.22 -5.25 22.22
CA ASP A 61 20.44 -4.45 22.50
C ASP A 61 20.29 -3.02 21.94
N ALA A 62 19.81 -2.88 20.70
CA ALA A 62 19.48 -1.61 20.06
C ALA A 62 18.40 -1.78 19.01
N VAL A 63 17.72 -0.69 18.66
CA VAL A 63 16.78 -0.60 17.54
C VAL A 63 17.44 0.12 16.38
N LEU A 64 17.61 -0.59 15.27
CA LEU A 64 18.24 -0.09 14.04
C LEU A 64 17.18 0.12 12.95
N GLY A 65 17.24 1.25 12.25
CA GLY A 65 16.37 1.57 11.12
C GLY A 65 17.09 1.34 9.79
N MET A 66 16.46 0.65 8.86
CA MET A 66 16.94 0.54 7.47
C MET A 66 16.71 1.87 6.75
N ARG A 67 17.76 2.55 6.31
CA ARG A 67 17.63 3.66 5.37
C ARG A 67 17.36 3.10 3.98
N TRP A 68 16.32 3.60 3.31
CA TRP A 68 15.91 3.18 1.96
C TRP A 68 15.52 1.70 1.86
N GLY A 69 14.89 1.16 2.90
CA GLY A 69 14.37 -0.20 2.92
C GLY A 69 15.43 -1.28 2.76
N ILE A 70 15.05 -2.41 2.18
CA ILE A 70 15.94 -3.57 2.03
C ILE A 70 17.15 -3.28 1.10
N GLU A 71 16.96 -2.43 0.09
CA GLU A 71 18.04 -2.03 -0.83
C GLU A 71 19.15 -1.28 -0.09
N GLY A 72 18.80 -0.31 0.75
CA GLY A 72 19.75 0.39 1.59
C GLY A 72 20.37 -0.50 2.66
N PHE A 73 19.61 -1.46 3.20
CA PHE A 73 20.16 -2.44 4.15
C PHE A 73 21.23 -3.33 3.50
N MET A 74 21.05 -3.76 2.27
CA MET A 74 22.09 -4.49 1.53
C MET A 74 23.38 -3.67 1.40
N GLN A 75 23.28 -2.35 1.30
CA GLN A 75 24.44 -1.42 1.28
C GLN A 75 24.97 -1.11 2.68
N GLY A 76 24.42 -1.66 3.74
CA GLY A 76 24.80 -1.40 5.12
C GLY A 76 24.30 -0.06 5.67
N ASN A 77 23.33 0.57 5.02
CA ASN A 77 22.76 1.86 5.42
C ASN A 77 21.75 1.69 6.58
N VAL A 78 22.23 1.78 7.80
CA VAL A 78 21.41 1.70 9.00
C VAL A 78 21.61 2.92 9.90
N VAL A 79 20.58 3.26 10.68
CA VAL A 79 20.61 4.33 11.69
C VAL A 79 20.20 3.77 13.05
N ASN A 80 20.79 4.27 14.12
CA ASN A 80 20.45 3.87 15.48
C ASN A 80 19.24 4.67 15.98
N LEU A 81 18.07 4.04 16.06
CA LEU A 81 16.82 4.64 16.50
C LEU A 81 16.67 4.66 18.03
N SER A 82 17.42 3.82 18.75
CA SER A 82 17.46 3.86 20.22
C SER A 82 18.12 5.12 20.76
N ALA A 83 18.89 5.85 19.94
CA ALA A 83 19.50 7.12 20.32
C ALA A 83 18.53 8.31 20.21
N GLU A 84 17.35 8.11 19.63
CA GLU A 84 16.37 9.19 19.45
C GLU A 84 15.62 9.48 20.74
N SER A 85 15.29 10.77 20.96
CA SER A 85 14.52 11.17 22.12
C SER A 85 13.05 10.74 22.02
N GLN A 86 12.40 10.51 23.16
CA GLN A 86 10.96 10.21 23.20
C GLN A 86 10.14 11.31 22.49
N SER A 87 10.53 12.57 22.63
CA SER A 87 9.88 13.68 21.93
C SER A 87 9.96 13.55 20.40
N THR A 88 11.07 13.02 19.85
CA THR A 88 11.21 12.71 18.42
C THR A 88 10.24 11.59 18.01
N ILE A 89 10.18 10.52 18.80
CA ILE A 89 9.29 9.37 18.54
C ILE A 89 7.81 9.79 18.59
N ASP A 90 7.43 10.63 19.55
CA ASP A 90 6.06 11.15 19.66
C ASP A 90 5.65 12.03 18.48
N LYS A 91 6.57 12.85 17.96
CA LYS A 91 6.34 13.62 16.71
C LYS A 91 6.22 12.71 15.51
N LEU A 92 7.03 11.66 15.44
CA LEU A 92 7.02 10.68 14.35
C LEU A 92 5.64 10.03 14.19
N ARG A 93 4.90 9.76 15.27
CA ARG A 93 3.53 9.21 15.24
C ARG A 93 2.55 10.04 14.43
N LYS A 94 2.78 11.36 14.34
CA LYS A 94 1.91 12.32 13.66
C LYS A 94 2.49 12.82 12.33
N THR A 95 3.67 12.36 11.94
CA THR A 95 4.35 12.77 10.72
C THR A 95 4.00 11.78 9.59
N PRO A 96 3.31 12.21 8.54
CA PRO A 96 3.03 11.34 7.40
C PRO A 96 4.32 11.03 6.60
N SER A 97 4.22 10.09 5.67
CA SER A 97 5.30 9.63 4.81
C SER A 97 6.31 8.72 5.52
N SER A 98 7.43 8.39 4.89
CA SER A 98 8.40 7.38 5.33
C SER A 98 9.70 8.06 5.74
N ILE A 99 9.94 8.20 7.06
CA ILE A 99 11.11 8.92 7.57
C ILE A 99 12.44 8.20 7.27
N LEU A 100 12.43 6.89 7.21
CA LEU A 100 13.61 6.10 6.88
C LEU A 100 13.90 6.07 5.36
N GLY A 101 12.99 6.62 4.56
CA GLY A 101 12.94 6.37 3.13
C GLY A 101 12.32 5.02 2.83
N SER A 102 12.07 4.75 1.57
CA SER A 102 11.44 3.52 1.12
C SER A 102 12.11 2.99 -0.14
N SER A 103 11.95 1.71 -0.44
CA SER A 103 12.39 1.06 -1.67
C SER A 103 11.28 0.21 -2.25
N ARG A 104 11.31 0.00 -3.58
CA ARG A 104 10.49 -0.96 -4.31
C ARG A 104 11.31 -2.13 -4.83
N HIS A 105 12.54 -2.30 -4.34
CA HIS A 105 13.39 -3.42 -4.72
C HIS A 105 12.72 -4.74 -4.35
N LYS A 106 12.52 -5.62 -5.35
CA LYS A 106 12.09 -7.00 -5.16
C LYS A 106 13.32 -7.86 -4.93
N VAL A 107 13.43 -8.41 -3.74
CA VAL A 107 14.54 -9.28 -3.35
C VAL A 107 14.60 -10.50 -4.27
N GLN A 108 15.75 -10.66 -4.93
CA GLN A 108 16.09 -11.82 -5.76
C GLN A 108 16.89 -12.84 -4.95
N ASP A 109 17.00 -14.08 -5.44
CA ASP A 109 17.75 -15.12 -4.76
C ASP A 109 19.24 -14.78 -4.60
N SER A 110 19.79 -13.98 -5.52
CA SER A 110 21.15 -13.45 -5.47
C SER A 110 21.41 -12.47 -4.33
N ASP A 111 20.36 -11.87 -3.76
CA ASP A 111 20.48 -10.83 -2.72
C ASP A 111 20.62 -11.43 -1.31
N PHE A 112 20.10 -12.66 -1.10
CA PHE A 112 20.06 -13.28 0.22
C PHE A 112 21.41 -13.43 0.91
N PRO A 113 22.50 -13.83 0.22
CA PRO A 113 23.81 -13.92 0.87
C PRO A 113 24.26 -12.58 1.48
N LEU A 114 24.08 -11.48 0.75
CA LEU A 114 24.43 -10.13 1.21
C LEU A 114 23.53 -9.66 2.36
N ILE A 115 22.22 -9.95 2.27
CA ILE A 115 21.29 -9.68 3.36
C ILE A 115 21.72 -10.41 4.63
N LEU A 116 22.05 -11.72 4.53
CA LEU A 116 22.49 -12.53 5.66
C LEU A 116 23.81 -12.03 6.26
N GLU A 117 24.76 -11.62 5.42
CA GLU A 117 26.02 -11.01 5.86
C GLU A 117 25.75 -9.79 6.74
N ASN A 118 24.88 -8.89 6.28
CA ASN A 118 24.51 -7.69 7.06
C ASN A 118 23.71 -8.04 8.31
N LEU A 119 22.81 -9.04 8.27
CA LEU A 119 22.11 -9.52 9.47
C LEU A 119 23.11 -9.98 10.55
N LYS A 120 24.14 -10.72 10.16
CA LYS A 120 25.22 -11.17 11.06
C LYS A 120 26.09 -10.00 11.55
N LYS A 121 26.52 -9.15 10.63
CA LYS A 121 27.35 -7.95 10.91
C LYS A 121 26.72 -7.03 11.94
N PHE A 122 25.42 -6.78 11.85
CA PHE A 122 24.68 -5.94 12.76
C PHE A 122 24.02 -6.73 13.91
N ASN A 123 24.30 -8.01 14.08
CA ASN A 123 23.71 -8.90 15.10
C ASN A 123 22.17 -8.78 15.17
N ILE A 124 21.49 -8.80 14.01
CA ILE A 124 20.04 -8.67 13.93
C ILE A 124 19.39 -9.99 14.34
N ARG A 125 18.55 -9.94 15.38
CA ARG A 125 17.80 -11.11 15.86
C ARG A 125 16.31 -10.98 15.69
N VAL A 126 15.81 -9.75 15.55
CA VAL A 126 14.42 -9.48 15.23
C VAL A 126 14.39 -8.48 14.08
N MET A 127 13.63 -8.79 13.04
CA MET A 127 13.49 -7.93 11.87
C MET A 127 12.02 -7.61 11.63
N PHE A 128 11.68 -6.33 11.67
CA PHE A 128 10.37 -5.83 11.30
C PHE A 128 10.41 -5.19 9.92
N MET A 129 9.42 -5.51 9.08
CA MET A 129 9.22 -4.81 7.81
C MET A 129 7.79 -4.31 7.69
N ILE A 130 7.64 -2.99 7.45
CA ILE A 130 6.34 -2.34 7.27
C ILE A 130 6.08 -2.20 5.79
N GLY A 131 5.03 -2.85 5.26
CA GLY A 131 4.73 -2.76 3.82
C GLY A 131 3.55 -3.60 3.36
N GLY A 132 3.41 -3.73 2.05
CA GLY A 132 2.36 -4.48 1.36
C GLY A 132 2.72 -5.95 1.11
N ASN A 133 2.04 -6.57 0.14
CA ASN A 133 2.19 -8.00 -0.19
C ASN A 133 3.64 -8.40 -0.47
N ASP A 134 4.35 -7.68 -1.33
CA ASP A 134 5.77 -7.97 -1.65
C ASP A 134 6.68 -7.88 -0.42
N THR A 135 6.34 -7.03 0.54
CA THR A 135 7.09 -6.89 1.80
C THR A 135 6.86 -8.07 2.73
N MET A 136 5.63 -8.58 2.78
CA MET A 136 5.30 -9.79 3.55
C MET A 136 6.03 -11.01 3.00
N ASP A 137 6.09 -11.15 1.67
CA ASP A 137 6.89 -12.19 1.01
C ASP A 137 8.39 -12.02 1.31
N THR A 138 8.92 -10.82 1.20
CA THR A 138 10.33 -10.54 1.48
C THR A 138 10.73 -10.96 2.88
N ILE A 139 9.99 -10.57 3.92
CA ILE A 139 10.34 -10.93 5.31
C ILE A 139 10.25 -12.43 5.55
N HIS A 140 9.27 -13.10 4.94
CA HIS A 140 9.13 -14.55 5.00
C HIS A 140 10.36 -15.24 4.40
N ARG A 141 10.72 -14.91 3.16
CA ARG A 141 11.86 -15.51 2.45
C ARG A 141 13.20 -15.24 3.14
N VAL A 142 13.42 -14.03 3.65
CA VAL A 142 14.64 -13.68 4.41
C VAL A 142 14.74 -14.53 5.67
N THR A 143 13.64 -14.71 6.39
CA THR A 143 13.62 -15.51 7.62
C THR A 143 13.89 -17.00 7.34
N GLU A 144 13.27 -17.56 6.29
CA GLU A 144 13.51 -18.95 5.88
C GLU A 144 14.95 -19.16 5.42
N TYR A 145 15.49 -18.24 4.62
CA TYR A 145 16.88 -18.32 4.17
C TYR A 145 17.86 -18.26 5.35
N ALA A 146 17.66 -17.32 6.28
CA ALA A 146 18.49 -17.22 7.49
C ALA A 146 18.47 -18.51 8.31
N ALA A 147 17.27 -19.08 8.53
CA ALA A 147 17.10 -20.35 9.22
C ALA A 147 17.83 -21.52 8.52
N ALA A 148 17.73 -21.60 7.18
CA ALA A 148 18.44 -22.62 6.38
C ALA A 148 19.97 -22.49 6.47
N GLN A 149 20.48 -21.29 6.74
CA GLN A 149 21.92 -21.01 6.96
C GLN A 149 22.32 -21.08 8.45
N GLY A 150 21.45 -21.61 9.32
CA GLY A 150 21.72 -21.75 10.75
C GLY A 150 21.74 -20.43 11.53
N TYR A 151 21.22 -19.35 10.96
CA TYR A 151 21.11 -18.06 11.64
C TYR A 151 19.71 -17.88 12.22
N GLU A 152 19.64 -17.97 13.55
CA GLU A 152 18.38 -17.85 14.29
C GLU A 152 17.95 -16.38 14.39
N MET A 153 16.77 -16.07 13.85
CA MET A 153 16.14 -14.77 13.93
C MET A 153 14.61 -14.87 13.81
N CYS A 154 13.92 -13.82 14.23
CA CYS A 154 12.48 -13.68 14.06
C CYS A 154 12.17 -12.57 13.05
N GLY A 155 11.38 -12.90 12.02
CA GLY A 155 10.85 -11.95 11.07
C GLY A 155 9.39 -11.62 11.33
N VAL A 156 9.02 -10.33 11.33
CA VAL A 156 7.66 -9.85 11.56
C VAL A 156 7.26 -8.85 10.50
N GLY A 157 6.26 -9.20 9.69
CA GLY A 157 5.61 -8.28 8.76
C GLY A 157 4.57 -7.41 9.45
N ILE A 158 4.61 -6.10 9.19
CA ILE A 158 3.61 -5.13 9.66
C ILE A 158 2.85 -4.65 8.43
N PRO A 159 1.54 -4.95 8.35
CA PRO A 159 0.75 -4.62 7.17
C PRO A 159 0.63 -3.12 6.97
N LYS A 160 0.80 -2.66 5.73
CA LYS A 160 0.58 -1.28 5.29
C LYS A 160 0.32 -1.24 3.80
N THR A 161 -0.84 -0.74 3.40
CA THR A 161 -1.14 -0.29 2.03
C THR A 161 -2.40 0.57 2.05
N VAL A 162 -2.56 1.46 1.08
CA VAL A 162 -3.81 2.20 0.88
C VAL A 162 -4.82 1.40 0.06
N ASP A 163 -4.37 0.35 -0.64
CA ASP A 163 -5.19 -0.45 -1.56
C ASP A 163 -6.17 -1.37 -0.84
N ASN A 164 -5.91 -1.65 0.45
CA ASN A 164 -6.71 -2.55 1.29
C ASN A 164 -6.80 -3.99 0.76
N ASP A 165 -5.74 -4.46 0.09
CA ASP A 165 -5.68 -5.72 -0.66
C ASP A 165 -4.88 -6.84 0.03
N LEU A 166 -4.50 -6.66 1.31
CA LEU A 166 -3.75 -7.68 2.04
C LEU A 166 -4.66 -8.81 2.51
N PHE A 167 -4.28 -10.05 2.17
CA PHE A 167 -5.02 -11.23 2.60
C PHE A 167 -5.06 -11.36 4.12
N GLY A 168 -6.24 -11.70 4.66
CA GLY A 168 -6.44 -11.97 6.09
C GLY A 168 -6.60 -10.72 6.96
N THR A 169 -6.82 -9.54 6.36
CA THR A 169 -7.19 -8.32 7.10
C THR A 169 -8.36 -7.62 6.43
N ASP A 170 -9.30 -7.11 7.21
CA ASP A 170 -10.45 -6.36 6.71
C ASP A 170 -10.09 -4.90 6.45
N HIS A 171 -9.14 -4.38 7.22
CA HIS A 171 -8.71 -3.00 7.16
C HIS A 171 -7.19 -2.89 7.30
N THR A 172 -6.55 -2.45 6.23
CA THR A 172 -5.10 -2.25 6.18
C THR A 172 -4.73 -0.85 6.65
N PRO A 173 -3.73 -0.70 7.56
CA PRO A 173 -3.21 0.61 7.94
C PRO A 173 -2.75 1.42 6.73
N GLY A 174 -3.33 2.61 6.57
CA GLY A 174 -3.18 3.49 5.41
C GLY A 174 -4.47 3.71 4.62
N TYR A 175 -5.33 2.68 4.53
CA TYR A 175 -6.57 2.72 3.74
C TYR A 175 -7.56 3.78 4.22
N ALA A 176 -7.91 3.83 5.52
CA ALA A 176 -8.94 4.75 6.01
C ALA A 176 -8.63 6.22 5.73
N GLY A 177 -7.36 6.64 5.88
CA GLY A 177 -6.92 8.00 5.55
C GLY A 177 -7.06 8.31 4.06
N ALA A 178 -6.64 7.38 3.21
CA ALA A 178 -6.76 7.48 1.75
C ALA A 178 -8.23 7.47 1.30
N ALA A 179 -9.05 6.59 1.86
CA ALA A 179 -10.49 6.52 1.59
C ALA A 179 -11.21 7.84 1.93
N ARG A 180 -10.92 8.41 3.10
CA ARG A 180 -11.44 9.72 3.47
C ARG A 180 -11.01 10.82 2.50
N PHE A 181 -9.74 10.84 2.12
CA PHE A 181 -9.22 11.80 1.15
C PHE A 181 -9.94 11.67 -0.20
N THR A 182 -10.09 10.44 -0.71
CA THR A 182 -10.79 10.16 -1.96
C THR A 182 -12.24 10.63 -1.89
N ALA A 183 -12.97 10.29 -0.84
CA ALA A 183 -14.36 10.71 -0.66
C ALA A 183 -14.50 12.24 -0.68
N LEU A 184 -13.64 12.95 0.05
CA LEU A 184 -13.67 14.43 0.09
C LEU A 184 -13.28 15.05 -1.24
N SER A 185 -12.24 14.53 -1.90
CA SER A 185 -11.77 15.04 -3.20
C SER A 185 -12.85 14.87 -4.28
N VAL A 186 -13.49 13.71 -4.34
CA VAL A 186 -14.57 13.45 -5.29
C VAL A 186 -15.79 14.36 -5.04
N GLN A 187 -16.13 14.60 -3.77
CA GLN A 187 -17.18 15.56 -3.44
C GLN A 187 -16.86 16.98 -3.91
N GLN A 188 -15.61 17.41 -3.75
CA GLN A 188 -15.19 18.76 -4.15
C GLN A 188 -15.16 18.92 -5.67
N THR A 189 -14.53 17.98 -6.39
CA THR A 189 -14.44 18.02 -7.86
C THR A 189 -15.82 17.90 -8.51
N GLY A 190 -16.67 17.02 -8.01
CA GLY A 190 -18.03 16.86 -8.53
C GLY A 190 -18.93 18.07 -8.28
N ARG A 191 -18.76 18.79 -7.17
CA ARG A 191 -19.47 20.08 -6.94
C ARG A 191 -19.03 21.15 -7.92
N LEU A 192 -17.72 21.22 -8.20
CA LEU A 192 -17.21 22.13 -9.23
C LEU A 192 -17.85 21.83 -10.60
N SER A 193 -17.87 20.56 -11.02
CA SER A 193 -18.49 20.16 -12.29
C SER A 193 -19.99 20.47 -12.33
N ARG A 194 -20.70 20.30 -11.23
CA ARG A 194 -22.11 20.68 -11.14
C ARG A 194 -22.29 22.18 -11.36
N ASP A 195 -21.47 23.01 -10.74
CA ASP A 195 -21.57 24.48 -10.88
C ASP A 195 -21.13 24.94 -12.27
N MET A 196 -20.23 24.17 -12.92
CA MET A 196 -19.73 24.43 -14.27
C MET A 196 -20.43 23.61 -15.37
N GLN A 197 -21.56 22.96 -15.09
CA GLN A 197 -22.23 22.00 -16.00
C GLN A 197 -22.58 22.54 -17.42
N LYS A 198 -22.54 23.85 -17.63
CA LYS A 198 -22.73 24.45 -18.95
C LYS A 198 -21.44 24.51 -19.78
N VAL A 199 -20.31 24.24 -19.14
CA VAL A 199 -18.96 24.22 -19.75
C VAL A 199 -18.34 22.82 -19.64
N ASP A 200 -18.35 22.23 -18.43
CA ASP A 200 -17.77 20.94 -18.12
C ASP A 200 -18.88 19.92 -17.85
N GLN A 201 -19.15 19.07 -18.84
CA GLN A 201 -20.24 18.09 -18.78
C GLN A 201 -19.92 16.92 -17.86
N PHE A 202 -18.64 16.60 -17.68
CA PHE A 202 -18.21 15.47 -16.85
C PHE A 202 -16.85 15.70 -16.18
N VAL A 203 -16.62 14.95 -15.11
CA VAL A 203 -15.31 14.83 -14.45
C VAL A 203 -15.00 13.37 -14.18
N ILE A 204 -13.75 12.98 -14.38
CA ILE A 204 -13.27 11.64 -14.09
C ILE A 204 -12.19 11.72 -13.02
N TYR A 205 -12.38 10.99 -11.93
CA TYR A 205 -11.43 10.82 -10.85
C TYR A 205 -10.88 9.39 -10.89
N GLN A 206 -9.59 9.24 -11.15
CA GLN A 206 -8.93 7.94 -11.09
C GLN A 206 -8.29 7.74 -9.72
N SER A 207 -8.62 6.62 -9.06
CA SER A 207 -7.94 6.20 -7.84
C SER A 207 -6.84 5.18 -8.15
N ILE A 208 -5.81 5.18 -7.32
CA ILE A 208 -4.88 4.05 -7.25
C ILE A 208 -5.56 2.85 -6.62
N GLY A 209 -4.92 1.68 -6.64
CA GLY A 209 -5.43 0.46 -6.02
C GLY A 209 -5.12 -0.79 -6.83
N ARG A 210 -4.45 -0.68 -7.98
CA ARG A 210 -4.15 -1.80 -8.90
C ARG A 210 -5.41 -2.62 -9.21
N ASP A 211 -5.43 -3.90 -8.81
CA ASP A 211 -6.56 -4.82 -9.01
C ASP A 211 -7.62 -4.75 -7.89
N ALA A 212 -7.52 -3.79 -6.96
CA ALA A 212 -8.46 -3.60 -5.86
C ALA A 212 -9.21 -2.27 -5.94
N GLY A 213 -10.53 -2.33 -5.98
CA GLY A 213 -11.43 -1.17 -6.13
C GLY A 213 -11.83 -0.47 -4.82
N TRP A 214 -11.25 -0.83 -3.68
CA TRP A 214 -11.63 -0.28 -2.38
C TRP A 214 -11.59 1.24 -2.30
N LEU A 215 -10.53 1.85 -2.86
CA LEU A 215 -10.40 3.32 -2.88
C LEU A 215 -11.44 3.95 -3.83
N ALA A 216 -11.65 3.38 -5.01
CA ALA A 216 -12.68 3.86 -5.93
C ALA A 216 -14.07 3.81 -5.26
N CYS A 217 -14.42 2.69 -4.63
CA CYS A 217 -15.68 2.53 -3.90
C CYS A 217 -15.81 3.50 -2.72
N SER A 218 -14.72 3.83 -2.04
CA SER A 218 -14.75 4.76 -0.90
C SER A 218 -15.24 6.17 -1.27
N ALA A 219 -15.16 6.56 -2.54
CA ALA A 219 -15.70 7.81 -3.05
C ALA A 219 -17.20 7.98 -2.74
N ALA A 220 -17.95 6.86 -2.66
CA ALA A 220 -19.37 6.88 -2.33
C ALA A 220 -19.67 7.27 -0.88
N LEU A 221 -18.69 7.23 0.04
CA LEU A 221 -18.90 7.57 1.45
C LEU A 221 -19.37 9.02 1.68
N GLY A 222 -19.07 9.92 0.74
CA GLY A 222 -19.53 11.31 0.78
C GLY A 222 -20.92 11.54 0.20
N LYS A 223 -21.51 10.55 -0.49
CA LYS A 223 -22.77 10.67 -1.22
C LYS A 223 -23.96 10.60 -0.27
N LYS A 224 -24.85 11.59 -0.30
CA LYS A 224 -26.09 11.66 0.51
C LYS A 224 -27.34 11.61 -0.34
N THR A 225 -27.27 12.16 -1.54
CA THR A 225 -28.39 12.21 -2.49
C THR A 225 -27.94 11.70 -3.85
N GLU A 226 -28.88 11.43 -4.72
CA GLU A 226 -28.58 11.00 -6.08
C GLU A 226 -27.77 12.03 -6.88
N GLN A 227 -27.96 13.30 -6.59
CA GLN A 227 -27.25 14.41 -7.23
C GLN A 227 -25.82 14.61 -6.73
N ASP A 228 -25.46 13.98 -5.60
CA ASP A 228 -24.10 14.10 -5.07
C ASP A 228 -23.13 13.21 -5.85
N PRO A 229 -21.89 13.68 -6.10
CA PRO A 229 -20.85 12.84 -6.66
C PRO A 229 -20.42 11.71 -5.68
N PRO A 230 -19.89 10.58 -6.18
CA PRO A 230 -19.83 10.20 -7.58
C PRO A 230 -21.18 9.68 -8.09
N HIS A 231 -21.42 9.79 -9.41
CA HIS A 231 -22.58 9.21 -10.05
C HIS A 231 -22.31 7.78 -10.50
N LEU A 232 -21.13 7.53 -11.06
CA LEU A 232 -20.69 6.25 -11.60
C LEU A 232 -19.36 5.85 -10.96
N ILE A 233 -19.22 4.56 -10.63
CA ILE A 233 -17.98 3.98 -10.09
C ILE A 233 -17.66 2.70 -10.87
N TYR A 234 -16.44 2.64 -11.43
CA TYR A 234 -15.90 1.49 -12.15
C TYR A 234 -14.68 0.92 -11.40
N THR A 235 -14.75 -0.35 -11.07
CA THR A 235 -13.73 -1.03 -10.25
C THR A 235 -13.07 -2.18 -11.01
N PRO A 236 -11.81 -2.51 -10.69
CA PRO A 236 -11.06 -3.57 -11.37
C PRO A 236 -11.68 -4.98 -11.25
N GLU A 237 -12.51 -5.20 -10.24
CA GLU A 237 -13.15 -6.49 -9.98
C GLU A 237 -14.28 -6.83 -10.97
N ARG A 238 -14.61 -5.90 -11.85
CA ARG A 238 -15.65 -6.08 -12.86
C ARG A 238 -15.10 -5.76 -14.23
N ASP A 239 -15.39 -6.63 -15.18
CA ASP A 239 -15.03 -6.40 -16.59
C ASP A 239 -15.62 -5.08 -17.08
N PHE A 240 -14.80 -4.29 -17.75
CA PHE A 240 -15.21 -3.03 -18.34
C PHE A 240 -15.91 -3.29 -19.68
N ASP A 241 -17.14 -2.82 -19.80
CA ASP A 241 -17.94 -2.84 -21.03
C ASP A 241 -18.10 -1.41 -21.55
N LYS A 242 -17.47 -1.13 -22.70
CA LYS A 242 -17.49 0.19 -23.34
C LYS A 242 -18.91 0.63 -23.71
N ALA A 243 -19.74 -0.27 -24.25
CA ALA A 243 -21.10 0.08 -24.67
C ALA A 243 -21.98 0.43 -23.47
N LYS A 244 -21.86 -0.37 -22.41
CA LYS A 244 -22.53 -0.11 -21.14
C LYS A 244 -22.06 1.20 -20.52
N PHE A 245 -20.76 1.49 -20.54
CA PHE A 245 -20.19 2.73 -20.01
C PHE A 245 -20.80 3.95 -20.71
N ILE A 246 -20.87 3.95 -22.06
CA ILE A 246 -21.49 5.03 -22.85
C ILE A 246 -22.96 5.20 -22.46
N ALA A 247 -23.71 4.11 -22.36
CA ALA A 247 -25.12 4.16 -21.96
C ALA A 247 -25.32 4.71 -20.55
N ASP A 248 -24.50 4.28 -19.58
CA ASP A 248 -24.53 4.76 -18.21
C ASP A 248 -24.22 6.27 -18.11
N VAL A 249 -23.19 6.74 -18.83
CA VAL A 249 -22.82 8.17 -18.91
C VAL A 249 -23.97 9.01 -19.47
N LYS A 250 -24.54 8.56 -20.60
CA LYS A 250 -25.66 9.26 -21.24
C LYS A 250 -26.87 9.32 -20.33
N ALA A 251 -27.29 8.23 -19.75
CA ALA A 251 -28.44 8.18 -18.83
C ALA A 251 -28.25 9.09 -17.61
N CYS A 252 -27.04 9.13 -17.07
CA CYS A 252 -26.71 10.02 -15.95
C CYS A 252 -26.77 11.50 -16.37
N TYR A 253 -26.18 11.84 -17.52
CA TYR A 253 -26.19 13.21 -18.02
C TYR A 253 -27.61 13.70 -18.35
N ASP A 254 -28.42 12.87 -19.04
CA ASP A 254 -29.81 13.19 -19.37
C ASP A 254 -30.65 13.48 -18.11
N LYS A 255 -30.33 12.82 -17.01
CA LYS A 255 -31.04 12.98 -15.73
C LYS A 255 -30.54 14.15 -14.88
N LEU A 256 -29.23 14.37 -14.82
CA LEU A 256 -28.60 15.27 -13.84
C LEU A 256 -27.94 16.50 -14.47
N GLY A 257 -27.68 16.49 -15.78
CA GLY A 257 -27.02 17.57 -16.52
C GLY A 257 -25.49 17.60 -16.40
N PHE A 258 -24.90 16.69 -15.62
CA PHE A 258 -23.45 16.51 -15.48
C PHE A 258 -23.14 15.10 -14.97
N VAL A 259 -21.90 14.62 -15.15
CA VAL A 259 -21.50 13.29 -14.73
C VAL A 259 -20.20 13.33 -13.93
N SER A 260 -20.21 12.78 -12.72
CA SER A 260 -19.01 12.53 -11.91
C SER A 260 -18.71 11.05 -11.90
N ILE A 261 -17.56 10.69 -12.45
CA ILE A 261 -17.12 9.30 -12.64
C ILE A 261 -15.90 9.04 -11.76
N VAL A 262 -15.88 7.90 -11.08
CA VAL A 262 -14.70 7.39 -10.39
C VAL A 262 -14.30 6.08 -11.02
N CYS A 263 -13.00 5.88 -11.27
CA CYS A 263 -12.48 4.63 -11.78
C CYS A 263 -11.22 4.19 -11.02
N GLY A 264 -11.01 2.88 -10.88
CA GLY A 264 -9.74 2.31 -10.47
C GLY A 264 -8.74 2.30 -11.63
N GLU A 265 -7.44 2.39 -11.32
CA GLU A 265 -6.38 2.36 -12.33
C GLU A 265 -6.20 1.00 -13.02
N GLY A 266 -6.70 -0.09 -12.41
CA GLY A 266 -6.56 -1.46 -12.89
C GLY A 266 -7.74 -1.99 -13.69
N LEU A 267 -8.61 -1.13 -14.26
CA LEU A 267 -9.74 -1.58 -15.09
C LEU A 267 -9.26 -2.40 -16.30
N LYS A 268 -9.96 -3.52 -16.56
CA LYS A 268 -9.69 -4.44 -17.68
C LYS A 268 -10.98 -4.76 -18.42
N TYR A 269 -10.87 -5.01 -19.72
CA TYR A 269 -11.92 -5.63 -20.53
C TYR A 269 -12.06 -7.11 -20.15
N ALA A 270 -13.13 -7.76 -20.62
CA ALA A 270 -13.41 -9.17 -20.35
C ALA A 270 -12.34 -10.14 -20.87
N ASP A 271 -11.54 -9.74 -21.84
CA ASP A 271 -10.39 -10.50 -22.35
C ASP A 271 -9.10 -10.30 -21.54
N GLY A 272 -9.16 -9.49 -20.45
CA GLY A 272 -8.03 -9.17 -19.61
C GLY A 272 -7.18 -7.99 -20.12
N THR A 273 -7.49 -7.42 -21.28
CA THR A 273 -6.77 -6.26 -21.82
C THR A 273 -7.00 -5.03 -20.90
N PRO A 274 -5.94 -4.33 -20.46
CA PRO A 274 -6.08 -3.12 -19.66
C PRO A 274 -6.84 -2.02 -20.42
N VAL A 275 -7.71 -1.30 -19.72
CA VAL A 275 -8.37 -0.10 -20.27
C VAL A 275 -7.37 1.04 -20.43
N SER A 276 -6.30 1.08 -19.65
CA SER A 276 -5.13 1.93 -19.88
C SER A 276 -4.35 1.40 -21.09
N ALA A 277 -4.22 2.18 -22.16
CA ALA A 277 -3.71 1.72 -23.48
C ALA A 277 -2.19 1.39 -23.54
N THR A 278 -1.48 1.21 -22.43
CA THR A 278 -0.03 0.96 -22.45
C THR A 278 0.35 -0.17 -21.51
N GLU A 279 1.02 -1.19 -22.05
CA GLU A 279 1.69 -2.28 -21.32
C GLU A 279 3.09 -1.83 -20.84
N THR A 280 3.21 -0.67 -20.18
CA THR A 280 4.50 -0.21 -19.65
C THR A 280 4.74 -0.82 -18.27
N LYS A 281 5.96 -1.33 -18.07
CA LYS A 281 6.43 -1.83 -16.78
C LYS A 281 7.52 -0.93 -16.24
N ASP A 282 7.50 -0.70 -14.92
CA ASP A 282 8.59 0.02 -14.25
C ASP A 282 9.88 -0.82 -14.29
N LYS A 283 11.00 -0.20 -13.92
CA LYS A 283 12.31 -0.87 -13.88
C LYS A 283 12.36 -2.08 -12.92
N PHE A 284 11.34 -2.29 -12.11
CA PHE A 284 11.20 -3.40 -11.18
C PHE A 284 10.22 -4.47 -11.67
N GLY A 285 9.66 -4.32 -12.89
CA GLY A 285 8.73 -5.26 -13.52
C GLY A 285 7.28 -5.16 -13.05
N ASN A 286 6.92 -4.12 -12.29
CA ASN A 286 5.52 -3.85 -11.95
C ASN A 286 4.85 -3.10 -13.10
N GLU A 287 3.57 -3.38 -13.35
CA GLU A 287 2.78 -2.60 -14.29
C GLU A 287 2.70 -1.13 -13.84
N GLU A 288 3.02 -0.21 -14.75
CA GLU A 288 2.87 1.22 -14.52
C GLU A 288 1.44 1.63 -14.84
N PHE A 289 0.75 2.13 -13.83
CA PHE A 289 -0.59 2.68 -13.96
C PHE A 289 -0.55 4.21 -13.90
N GLY A 290 -1.47 4.84 -14.61
CA GLY A 290 -1.64 6.29 -14.58
C GLY A 290 -0.65 7.06 -15.45
N ALA A 291 -0.35 8.30 -15.05
CA ALA A 291 0.41 9.26 -15.86
C ALA A 291 1.86 8.81 -16.19
N MET A 292 2.43 7.91 -15.41
CA MET A 292 3.78 7.35 -15.62
C MET A 292 3.82 6.38 -16.81
N GLY A 293 2.71 5.70 -17.11
CA GLY A 293 2.58 4.75 -18.21
C GLY A 293 2.21 5.37 -19.56
N GLY A 294 2.19 6.69 -19.70
CA GLY A 294 1.88 7.38 -20.95
C GLY A 294 0.39 7.40 -21.34
N SER A 295 -0.46 6.60 -20.73
CA SER A 295 -1.92 6.63 -20.84
C SER A 295 -2.55 6.10 -19.55
N SER A 296 -3.59 6.77 -19.06
CA SER A 296 -4.32 6.34 -17.87
C SER A 296 -5.73 5.87 -18.24
N VAL A 297 -6.36 5.08 -17.37
CA VAL A 297 -7.77 4.71 -17.51
C VAL A 297 -8.65 5.95 -17.67
N ALA A 298 -8.44 6.98 -16.83
CA ALA A 298 -9.20 8.23 -16.92
C ALA A 298 -9.07 8.91 -18.28
N MET A 299 -7.86 8.93 -18.88
CA MET A 299 -7.64 9.51 -20.19
C MET A 299 -8.37 8.73 -21.30
N ASN A 300 -8.38 7.41 -21.22
CA ASN A 300 -9.11 6.59 -22.17
C ASN A 300 -10.63 6.72 -22.02
N LEU A 301 -11.13 6.74 -20.78
CA LEU A 301 -12.55 7.00 -20.53
C LEU A 301 -12.95 8.39 -21.05
N HIS A 302 -12.10 9.41 -20.82
CA HIS A 302 -12.30 10.75 -21.36
C HIS A 302 -12.43 10.70 -22.90
N LYS A 303 -11.46 10.01 -23.57
CA LYS A 303 -11.49 9.88 -25.04
C LYS A 303 -12.77 9.20 -25.53
N ILE A 304 -13.21 8.12 -24.87
CA ILE A 304 -14.45 7.42 -25.21
C ILE A 304 -15.65 8.39 -25.15
N ILE A 305 -15.75 9.20 -24.09
CA ILE A 305 -16.85 10.17 -23.93
C ILE A 305 -16.76 11.25 -25.01
N SER A 306 -15.57 11.80 -25.25
CA SER A 306 -15.36 12.88 -26.23
C SER A 306 -15.64 12.40 -27.65
N ASP A 307 -15.20 11.21 -28.02
CA ASP A 307 -15.45 10.62 -29.35
C ASP A 307 -16.95 10.36 -29.58
N GLU A 308 -17.71 9.97 -28.53
CA GLU A 308 -19.13 9.62 -28.65
C GLU A 308 -20.06 10.84 -28.60
N PHE A 309 -19.79 11.80 -27.69
CA PHE A 309 -20.72 12.88 -27.41
C PHE A 309 -20.24 14.26 -27.89
N GLY A 310 -18.96 14.38 -28.29
CA GLY A 310 -18.35 15.65 -28.67
C GLY A 310 -18.10 16.60 -27.49
N TRP A 311 -18.00 16.06 -26.27
CA TRP A 311 -17.79 16.82 -25.01
C TRP A 311 -16.31 17.00 -24.70
#